data_9fc66d2e7b9f3e2a5cc5781e9aee6df6
#
_entry.id   9fc66d2e7b9f3e2a5cc5781e9aee6df6
#
_cell.length_a   1.000
_cell.length_b   1.000
_cell.length_c   1.000
_cell.angle_alpha   90.00
_cell.angle_beta   90.00
_cell.angle_gamma   90.00
#
_symmetry.space_group_name_H-M   'P 1'
#
loop_
_entity.id
_entity.type
_entity.pdbx_description
1 polymer ?
#
loop_
_entity_poly.entity_id
_entity_poly.type
_entity_poly.pdbx_seq_one_letter_code
_entity_poly.pdbx_strand_id
1 'polypeptide(L)'
;AVLPYTSGTTGLPKGCMHTHASIMHNAVATCYWGNSTSENVVLSVVPMFHITGMVSVMHASIYGASTLVIMPRWDRELAGRLISRWRVTHWTNIPTMVIDLLASPNFASFDVSSLVYIGGGGAAMPQAVAQRLWEHYGLRFAEGYGLTETAAPSHSNPPDATKQQCLGVPFISTECGPQNFSGYWKRPEATEAAFFELDGKRFFRSGDLGRVDEEGYFFITDRLKRMINASGFKVWPAEVEALMFRHPAIQEACIISTRDAYRGESVKAVVVLRAEAKGKATEDDIINWCKDNMAAYKYPRVVEFVDALPKSGSGKVMWRALQEAESERS
;
A
#
# COMPACT_ATOMS: atom_id res chain seq x y z
N ALA A 1 13.58 -6.02 20.85
CA ALA A 1 12.82 -4.82 21.24
C ALA A 1 11.32 -5.05 21.08
N VAL A 2 10.87 -5.37 19.85
CA VAL A 2 9.45 -5.59 19.55
C VAL A 2 9.26 -6.83 18.68
N LEU A 3 8.05 -7.38 18.70
CA LEU A 3 7.67 -8.57 17.96
C LEU A 3 6.38 -8.30 17.14
N PRO A 4 6.44 -7.43 16.12
CA PRO A 4 5.29 -7.19 15.25
C PRO A 4 5.00 -8.43 14.41
N TYR A 5 3.71 -8.69 14.18
CA TYR A 5 3.27 -9.80 13.36
C TYR A 5 2.98 -9.34 11.92
N THR A 6 3.36 -10.19 10.95
CA THR A 6 2.99 -9.98 9.55
C THR A 6 1.47 -10.08 9.40
N SER A 7 0.91 -9.43 8.38
CA SER A 7 -0.55 -9.41 8.13
C SER A 7 -1.15 -10.76 7.75
N GLY A 8 -0.31 -11.79 7.55
CA GLY A 8 -0.78 -13.13 7.19
C GLY A 8 -1.39 -13.25 5.80
N THR A 9 -1.23 -12.26 4.94
CA THR A 9 -1.78 -12.29 3.56
C THR A 9 -1.30 -13.47 2.71
N THR A 10 -0.25 -14.17 3.16
CA THR A 10 0.32 -15.35 2.47
C THR A 10 0.35 -16.60 3.36
N GLY A 11 -0.36 -16.62 4.47
CA GLY A 11 -0.40 -17.72 5.44
C GLY A 11 -0.62 -17.23 6.87
N LEU A 12 -0.36 -18.08 7.87
CA LEU A 12 -0.46 -17.69 9.28
C LEU A 12 0.49 -16.51 9.58
N PRO A 13 0.05 -15.53 10.37
CA PRO A 13 0.90 -14.42 10.82
C PRO A 13 2.18 -14.92 11.48
N LYS A 14 3.31 -14.27 11.18
CA LYS A 14 4.62 -14.59 11.72
C LYS A 14 5.16 -13.41 12.54
N GLY A 15 5.63 -13.64 13.74
CA GLY A 15 6.23 -12.61 14.58
C GLY A 15 7.66 -12.30 14.13
N CYS A 16 7.90 -11.07 13.71
CA CYS A 16 9.23 -10.60 13.29
C CYS A 16 10.03 -10.11 14.51
N MET A 17 11.19 -10.69 14.75
CA MET A 17 12.04 -10.30 15.88
C MET A 17 12.89 -9.09 15.51
N HIS A 18 12.55 -7.93 16.06
CA HIS A 18 13.31 -6.70 15.88
C HIS A 18 14.13 -6.32 17.09
N THR A 19 15.36 -5.85 16.85
CA THR A 19 16.24 -5.28 17.87
C THR A 19 15.91 -3.81 18.13
N HIS A 20 16.46 -3.22 19.20
CA HIS A 20 16.39 -1.77 19.40
C HIS A 20 17.09 -1.03 18.24
N ALA A 21 18.21 -1.57 17.76
CA ALA A 21 18.96 -0.96 16.66
C ALA A 21 18.15 -0.89 15.36
N SER A 22 17.47 -2.00 14.97
CA SER A 22 16.68 -2.00 13.73
C SER A 22 15.50 -1.03 13.77
N ILE A 23 14.82 -0.92 14.92
CA ILE A 23 13.70 0.01 15.11
C ILE A 23 14.20 1.46 15.12
N MET A 24 15.25 1.76 15.89
CA MET A 24 15.79 3.11 15.96
C MET A 24 16.39 3.57 14.65
N HIS A 25 17.06 2.68 13.91
CA HIS A 25 17.57 3.00 12.58
C HIS A 25 16.46 3.58 11.68
N ASN A 26 15.33 2.89 11.57
CA ASN A 26 14.24 3.36 10.71
C ASN A 26 13.47 4.56 11.27
N ALA A 27 13.34 4.70 12.59
CA ALA A 27 12.76 5.89 13.19
C ALA A 27 13.59 7.14 12.87
N VAL A 28 14.91 7.05 13.06
CA VAL A 28 15.87 8.12 12.75
C VAL A 28 15.89 8.42 11.25
N ALA A 29 16.02 7.38 10.41
CA ALA A 29 16.03 7.52 8.96
C ALA A 29 14.73 8.18 8.44
N THR A 30 13.57 7.83 9.00
CA THR A 30 12.30 8.48 8.66
C THR A 30 12.30 9.96 8.97
N CYS A 31 12.85 10.37 10.13
CA CYS A 31 12.96 11.78 10.50
C CYS A 31 13.87 12.56 9.54
N TYR A 32 15.06 12.03 9.25
CA TYR A 32 15.98 12.66 8.30
C TYR A 32 15.41 12.74 6.90
N TRP A 33 14.75 11.68 6.43
CA TRP A 33 14.14 11.65 5.10
C TRP A 33 13.01 12.64 4.94
N GLY A 34 12.13 12.71 5.94
CA GLY A 34 10.98 13.61 5.97
C GLY A 34 11.32 15.04 6.45
N ASN A 35 12.60 15.32 6.73
CA ASN A 35 13.04 16.59 7.32
C ASN A 35 12.19 16.97 8.54
N SER A 36 11.95 15.99 9.42
CA SER A 36 11.05 16.13 10.58
C SER A 36 11.65 17.07 11.64
N THR A 37 10.81 17.97 12.17
CA THR A 37 11.16 18.94 13.21
C THR A 37 10.11 18.95 14.32
N SER A 38 10.40 19.65 15.42
CA SER A 38 9.44 19.87 16.51
C SER A 38 8.21 20.69 16.11
N GLU A 39 8.29 21.42 15.00
CA GLU A 39 7.18 22.21 14.47
C GLU A 39 6.15 21.35 13.70
N ASN A 40 6.49 20.09 13.41
CA ASN A 40 5.59 19.22 12.67
C ASN A 40 4.42 18.77 13.54
N VAL A 41 3.22 18.82 12.94
CA VAL A 41 1.98 18.24 13.49
C VAL A 41 1.60 17.06 12.62
N VAL A 42 1.64 15.86 13.20
CA VAL A 42 1.49 14.59 12.48
C VAL A 42 0.14 13.96 12.80
N LEU A 43 -0.68 13.68 11.79
CA LEU A 43 -1.90 12.89 11.96
C LEU A 43 -1.55 11.39 12.05
N SER A 44 -1.75 10.82 13.22
CA SER A 44 -1.48 9.41 13.52
C SER A 44 -2.77 8.60 13.44
N VAL A 45 -3.03 7.98 12.31
CA VAL A 45 -4.22 7.14 12.06
C VAL A 45 -3.85 5.72 11.63
N VAL A 46 -2.65 5.53 11.10
CA VAL A 46 -2.14 4.17 10.82
C VAL A 46 -1.97 3.43 12.17
N PRO A 47 -2.55 2.24 12.32
CA PRO A 47 -2.54 1.55 13.59
C PRO A 47 -1.13 1.36 14.16
N MET A 48 -0.93 1.73 15.43
CA MET A 48 0.38 1.65 16.10
C MET A 48 0.85 0.19 16.36
N PHE A 49 -0.05 -0.79 16.25
CA PHE A 49 0.32 -2.21 16.26
C PHE A 49 0.89 -2.69 14.91
N HIS A 50 0.69 -1.92 13.83
CA HIS A 50 1.33 -2.16 12.55
C HIS A 50 2.68 -1.45 12.50
N ILE A 51 3.69 -2.11 11.89
CA ILE A 51 5.07 -1.61 11.89
C ILE A 51 5.20 -0.17 11.36
N THR A 52 4.42 0.22 10.36
CA THR A 52 4.41 1.59 9.82
C THR A 52 3.93 2.60 10.87
N GLY A 53 2.79 2.35 11.52
CA GLY A 53 2.29 3.22 12.57
C GLY A 53 3.23 3.28 13.78
N MET A 54 3.82 2.14 14.14
CA MET A 54 4.77 2.05 15.24
C MET A 54 6.05 2.84 14.96
N VAL A 55 6.71 2.59 13.83
CA VAL A 55 8.06 3.12 13.57
C VAL A 55 8.00 4.44 12.82
N SER A 56 7.31 4.49 11.67
CA SER A 56 7.33 5.68 10.81
C SER A 56 6.44 6.82 11.32
N VAL A 57 5.46 6.52 12.19
CA VAL A 57 4.61 7.57 12.77
C VAL A 57 4.97 7.81 14.23
N MET A 58 4.76 6.83 15.13
CA MET A 58 4.95 7.03 16.57
C MET A 58 6.42 7.27 16.95
N HIS A 59 7.32 6.32 16.65
CA HIS A 59 8.72 6.46 17.05
C HIS A 59 9.43 7.64 16.34
N ALA A 60 9.17 7.82 15.05
CA ALA A 60 9.74 8.95 14.31
C ALA A 60 9.26 10.29 14.88
N SER A 61 7.98 10.44 15.21
CA SER A 61 7.47 11.68 15.81
C SER A 61 8.04 11.93 17.21
N ILE A 62 8.19 10.89 18.03
CA ILE A 62 8.83 11.01 19.36
C ILE A 62 10.30 11.44 19.20
N TYR A 63 11.04 10.83 18.28
CA TYR A 63 12.45 11.19 18.02
C TYR A 63 12.59 12.60 17.47
N GLY A 64 11.72 13.03 16.55
CA GLY A 64 11.70 14.37 15.97
C GLY A 64 11.06 15.45 16.87
N ALA A 65 10.58 15.06 18.08
CA ALA A 65 9.84 15.92 19.00
C ALA A 65 8.58 16.57 18.38
N SER A 66 7.98 15.92 17.38
CA SER A 66 6.79 16.41 16.67
C SER A 66 5.52 16.23 17.49
N THR A 67 4.49 17.03 17.23
CA THR A 67 3.17 16.86 17.83
C THR A 67 2.40 15.73 17.14
N LEU A 68 1.84 14.79 17.92
CA LEU A 68 0.99 13.71 17.41
C LEU A 68 -0.49 14.03 17.68
N VAL A 69 -1.28 14.10 16.61
CA VAL A 69 -2.75 14.11 16.65
C VAL A 69 -3.23 12.67 16.45
N ILE A 70 -3.62 12.00 17.52
CA ILE A 70 -3.95 10.57 17.50
C ILE A 70 -5.42 10.36 17.15
N MET A 71 -5.66 9.56 16.14
CA MET A 71 -6.96 9.12 15.68
C MET A 71 -7.03 7.58 15.73
N PRO A 72 -7.73 6.98 16.73
CA PRO A 72 -7.68 5.53 16.97
C PRO A 72 -8.30 4.67 15.87
N ARG A 73 -9.27 5.23 15.14
CA ARG A 73 -9.99 4.56 14.04
C ARG A 73 -10.20 5.54 12.91
N TRP A 74 -10.12 5.05 11.67
CA TRP A 74 -10.38 5.88 10.51
C TRP A 74 -11.84 6.32 10.46
N ASP A 75 -12.03 7.61 10.31
CA ASP A 75 -13.28 8.29 9.98
C ASP A 75 -12.92 9.52 9.16
N ARG A 76 -13.35 9.58 7.90
CA ARG A 76 -12.95 10.62 6.95
C ARG A 76 -13.38 12.03 7.38
N GLU A 77 -14.57 12.13 7.99
CA GLU A 77 -15.10 13.43 8.44
C GLU A 77 -14.31 13.94 9.65
N LEU A 78 -13.99 13.03 10.59
CA LEU A 78 -13.15 13.37 11.73
C LEU A 78 -11.73 13.73 11.28
N ALA A 79 -11.16 12.98 10.32
CA ALA A 79 -9.83 13.26 9.78
C ALA A 79 -9.75 14.67 9.17
N GLY A 80 -10.71 15.06 8.32
CA GLY A 80 -10.77 16.39 7.75
C GLY A 80 -10.87 17.49 8.81
N ARG A 81 -11.71 17.31 9.82
CA ARG A 81 -11.81 18.25 10.96
C ARG A 81 -10.54 18.33 11.79
N LEU A 82 -9.85 17.21 12.04
CA LEU A 82 -8.60 17.19 12.79
C LEU A 82 -7.48 17.88 12.01
N ILE A 83 -7.37 17.63 10.68
CA ILE A 83 -6.39 18.32 9.82
C ILE A 83 -6.60 19.83 9.90
N SER A 84 -7.83 20.30 9.72
CA SER A 84 -8.17 21.73 9.78
C SER A 84 -7.90 22.34 11.16
N ARG A 85 -8.40 21.69 12.23
CA ARG A 85 -8.33 22.21 13.60
C ARG A 85 -6.91 22.32 14.15
N TRP A 86 -6.10 21.28 13.93
CA TRP A 86 -4.76 21.17 14.49
C TRP A 86 -3.68 21.62 13.52
N ARG A 87 -4.06 22.13 12.35
CA ARG A 87 -3.11 22.56 11.32
C ARG A 87 -2.09 21.46 11.02
N VAL A 88 -2.58 20.23 10.79
CA VAL A 88 -1.74 19.07 10.52
C VAL A 88 -0.84 19.35 9.32
N THR A 89 0.45 19.11 9.49
CA THR A 89 1.46 19.32 8.45
C THR A 89 1.85 18.03 7.74
N HIS A 90 1.80 16.89 8.44
CA HIS A 90 2.24 15.60 7.93
C HIS A 90 1.18 14.53 8.15
N TRP A 91 0.90 13.78 7.10
CA TRP A 91 -0.06 12.69 7.17
C TRP A 91 0.48 11.44 6.46
N THR A 92 1.05 10.51 7.25
CA THR A 92 1.38 9.16 6.79
C THR A 92 0.12 8.31 6.79
N ASN A 93 -0.21 7.69 5.65
CA ASN A 93 -1.47 7.00 5.47
C ASN A 93 -1.36 5.84 4.47
N ILE A 94 -2.50 5.27 4.09
CA ILE A 94 -2.64 4.32 3.00
C ILE A 94 -3.55 4.92 1.91
N PRO A 95 -3.36 4.57 0.63
CA PRO A 95 -4.13 5.15 -0.48
C PRO A 95 -5.65 5.14 -0.28
N THR A 96 -6.20 4.08 0.32
CA THR A 96 -7.63 3.97 0.58
C THR A 96 -8.19 5.06 1.49
N MET A 97 -7.39 5.56 2.46
CA MET A 97 -7.79 6.67 3.34
C MET A 97 -7.85 7.99 2.56
N VAL A 98 -6.91 8.21 1.66
CA VAL A 98 -6.91 9.40 0.78
C VAL A 98 -8.11 9.39 -0.15
N ILE A 99 -8.37 8.24 -0.80
CA ILE A 99 -9.52 8.06 -1.70
C ILE A 99 -10.83 8.36 -0.95
N ASP A 100 -10.96 7.81 0.27
CA ASP A 100 -12.16 7.98 1.08
C ASP A 100 -12.36 9.43 1.56
N LEU A 101 -11.28 10.10 1.98
CA LEU A 101 -11.32 11.52 2.36
C LEU A 101 -11.73 12.41 1.18
N LEU A 102 -11.15 12.20 -0.01
CA LEU A 102 -11.50 12.95 -1.22
C LEU A 102 -12.92 12.68 -1.72
N ALA A 103 -13.51 11.54 -1.33
CA ALA A 103 -14.90 11.19 -1.63
C ALA A 103 -15.91 11.75 -0.59
N SER A 104 -15.44 12.44 0.45
CA SER A 104 -16.35 13.09 1.40
C SER A 104 -17.16 14.20 0.71
N PRO A 105 -18.49 14.23 0.90
CA PRO A 105 -19.31 15.35 0.41
C PRO A 105 -18.95 16.68 1.09
N ASN A 106 -18.32 16.64 2.27
CA ASN A 106 -17.90 17.79 3.04
C ASN A 106 -16.45 18.19 2.79
N PHE A 107 -15.72 17.50 1.86
CA PHE A 107 -14.29 17.72 1.68
C PHE A 107 -13.93 19.18 1.42
N ALA A 108 -14.74 19.90 0.63
CA ALA A 108 -14.53 21.32 0.33
C ALA A 108 -14.61 22.23 1.57
N SER A 109 -15.16 21.77 2.68
CA SER A 109 -15.21 22.53 3.94
C SER A 109 -13.99 22.36 4.84
N PHE A 110 -13.11 21.39 4.51
CA PHE A 110 -11.91 21.12 5.30
C PHE A 110 -10.74 21.98 4.82
N ASP A 111 -10.09 22.67 5.75
CA ASP A 111 -8.85 23.40 5.47
C ASP A 111 -7.67 22.42 5.55
N VAL A 112 -7.19 22.00 4.38
CA VAL A 112 -6.02 21.13 4.23
C VAL A 112 -4.75 21.90 3.84
N SER A 113 -4.78 23.24 3.85
CA SER A 113 -3.68 24.09 3.40
C SER A 113 -2.41 23.99 4.24
N SER A 114 -2.52 23.44 5.45
CA SER A 114 -1.37 23.20 6.32
C SER A 114 -0.57 21.95 5.96
N LEU A 115 -1.13 21.04 5.15
CA LEU A 115 -0.43 19.82 4.75
C LEU A 115 0.76 20.17 3.84
N VAL A 116 1.95 19.78 4.26
CA VAL A 116 3.19 19.86 3.48
C VAL A 116 3.67 18.49 3.02
N TYR A 117 3.26 17.44 3.72
CA TYR A 117 3.59 16.06 3.40
C TYR A 117 2.37 15.16 3.47
N ILE A 118 2.13 14.43 2.40
CA ILE A 118 1.17 13.34 2.34
C ILE A 118 1.85 12.14 1.67
N GLY A 119 1.85 11.00 2.32
CA GLY A 119 2.52 9.83 1.75
C GLY A 119 2.27 8.58 2.57
N GLY A 120 2.84 7.49 2.11
CA GLY A 120 2.70 6.20 2.75
C GLY A 120 2.89 5.05 1.78
N GLY A 121 2.32 3.91 2.12
CA GLY A 121 2.52 2.70 1.33
C GLY A 121 1.52 1.61 1.66
N GLY A 122 1.92 0.38 1.35
CA GLY A 122 1.07 -0.79 1.59
C GLY A 122 0.17 -1.16 0.42
N ALA A 123 -0.08 -0.22 -0.49
CA ALA A 123 -0.68 -0.41 -1.80
C ALA A 123 -0.20 0.72 -2.72
N ALA A 124 -0.30 0.55 -4.03
CA ALA A 124 -0.02 1.63 -4.98
C ALA A 124 -1.11 2.71 -4.91
N MET A 125 -0.72 3.98 -5.03
CA MET A 125 -1.66 5.10 -5.16
C MET A 125 -2.19 5.13 -6.59
N PRO A 126 -3.52 5.06 -6.83
CA PRO A 126 -4.05 5.18 -8.18
C PRO A 126 -3.67 6.52 -8.82
N GLN A 127 -3.19 6.48 -10.06
CA GLN A 127 -2.70 7.67 -10.77
C GLN A 127 -3.74 8.80 -10.82
N ALA A 128 -5.01 8.48 -11.09
CA ALA A 128 -6.08 9.47 -11.13
C ALA A 128 -6.29 10.20 -9.79
N VAL A 129 -6.09 9.49 -8.67
CA VAL A 129 -6.18 10.07 -7.31
C VAL A 129 -4.97 10.94 -7.03
N ALA A 130 -3.77 10.46 -7.35
CA ALA A 130 -2.53 11.23 -7.19
C ALA A 130 -2.56 12.53 -8.02
N GLN A 131 -3.07 12.46 -9.25
CA GLN A 131 -3.24 13.61 -10.12
C GLN A 131 -4.25 14.61 -9.54
N ARG A 132 -5.40 14.14 -9.03
CA ARG A 132 -6.40 15.00 -8.37
C ARG A 132 -5.82 15.71 -7.13
N LEU A 133 -5.01 15.03 -6.32
CA LEU A 133 -4.31 15.65 -5.19
C LEU A 133 -3.39 16.80 -5.64
N TRP A 134 -2.65 16.57 -6.72
CA TRP A 134 -1.75 17.56 -7.28
C TRP A 134 -2.50 18.78 -7.87
N GLU A 135 -3.48 18.53 -8.72
CA GLU A 135 -4.21 19.59 -9.44
C GLU A 135 -5.03 20.50 -8.50
N HIS A 136 -5.63 19.93 -7.47
CA HIS A 136 -6.52 20.69 -6.59
C HIS A 136 -5.84 21.22 -5.31
N TYR A 137 -4.77 20.55 -4.84
CA TYR A 137 -4.19 20.85 -3.53
C TYR A 137 -2.68 21.08 -3.57
N GLY A 138 -2.03 20.92 -4.72
CA GLY A 138 -0.59 21.03 -4.86
C GLY A 138 0.19 19.95 -4.09
N LEU A 139 -0.48 18.87 -3.64
CA LEU A 139 0.11 17.82 -2.85
C LEU A 139 0.54 16.65 -3.72
N ARG A 140 1.80 16.25 -3.61
CA ARG A 140 2.32 15.02 -4.23
C ARG A 140 2.30 13.88 -3.21
N PHE A 141 1.64 12.78 -3.56
CA PHE A 141 1.65 11.60 -2.70
C PHE A 141 3.01 10.91 -2.80
N ALA A 142 3.76 10.92 -1.70
CA ALA A 142 5.06 10.26 -1.60
C ALA A 142 4.84 8.76 -1.30
N GLU A 143 4.87 7.93 -2.34
CA GLU A 143 4.81 6.48 -2.15
C GLU A 143 6.09 5.96 -1.51
N GLY A 144 5.93 4.98 -0.62
CA GLY A 144 7.02 4.26 0.01
C GLY A 144 6.74 2.77 0.08
N TYR A 145 7.78 2.00 0.25
CA TYR A 145 7.72 0.55 0.36
C TYR A 145 8.45 0.08 1.60
N GLY A 146 7.86 -0.88 2.27
CA GLY A 146 8.44 -1.52 3.43
C GLY A 146 7.61 -2.71 3.88
N LEU A 147 8.21 -3.51 4.73
CA LEU A 147 7.65 -4.76 5.24
C LEU A 147 7.74 -4.78 6.77
N THR A 148 7.00 -5.69 7.39
CA THR A 148 7.17 -5.95 8.82
C THR A 148 8.61 -6.39 9.11
N GLU A 149 9.20 -7.14 8.20
CA GLU A 149 10.55 -7.68 8.25
C GLU A 149 11.66 -6.61 8.10
N THR A 150 11.33 -5.44 7.56
CA THR A 150 12.28 -4.33 7.38
C THR A 150 12.04 -3.16 8.33
N ALA A 151 11.31 -3.37 9.44
CA ALA A 151 10.97 -2.32 10.41
C ALA A 151 10.30 -1.09 9.78
N ALA A 152 9.41 -1.25 8.81
CA ALA A 152 8.73 -0.27 7.99
C ALA A 152 9.54 0.16 6.76
N PRO A 153 9.79 1.46 6.39
CA PRO A 153 10.25 1.76 5.04
C PRO A 153 11.67 1.23 4.75
N SER A 154 11.80 0.63 3.58
CA SER A 154 13.08 0.34 2.93
C SER A 154 13.30 1.18 1.69
N HIS A 155 12.21 1.71 1.10
CA HIS A 155 12.24 2.65 -0.03
C HIS A 155 11.22 3.76 0.23
N SER A 156 11.54 4.97 -0.19
CA SER A 156 10.62 6.10 -0.16
C SER A 156 10.97 7.11 -1.23
N ASN A 157 9.96 7.81 -1.73
CA ASN A 157 10.21 8.94 -2.60
C ASN A 157 10.91 10.08 -1.84
N PRO A 158 11.94 10.70 -2.43
CA PRO A 158 12.48 11.93 -1.91
C PRO A 158 11.39 13.02 -1.88
N PRO A 159 11.24 13.79 -0.80
CA PRO A 159 10.15 14.78 -0.69
C PRO A 159 10.18 15.86 -1.77
N ASP A 160 11.37 16.27 -2.20
CA ASP A 160 11.62 17.29 -3.21
C ASP A 160 11.69 16.75 -4.65
N ALA A 161 11.81 15.44 -4.81
CA ALA A 161 11.91 14.75 -6.10
C ALA A 161 10.93 13.56 -6.21
N THR A 162 9.70 13.76 -5.73
CA THR A 162 8.66 12.72 -5.74
C THR A 162 8.27 12.32 -7.17
N LYS A 163 8.44 11.03 -7.51
CA LYS A 163 8.01 10.42 -8.76
C LYS A 163 6.75 9.59 -8.49
N GLN A 164 5.70 9.85 -9.27
CA GLN A 164 4.42 9.14 -9.09
C GLN A 164 4.50 7.68 -9.57
N GLN A 165 3.65 6.81 -9.02
CA GLN A 165 3.59 5.37 -9.33
C GLN A 165 4.93 4.66 -9.10
N CYS A 166 5.67 5.08 -8.10
CA CYS A 166 7.04 4.66 -7.84
C CYS A 166 7.25 4.55 -6.33
N LEU A 167 7.98 3.54 -5.89
CA LEU A 167 8.32 3.33 -4.49
C LEU A 167 9.39 4.28 -3.97
N GLY A 168 10.01 5.06 -4.87
CA GLY A 168 11.15 5.91 -4.58
C GLY A 168 12.49 5.20 -4.71
N VAL A 169 13.47 5.67 -3.97
CA VAL A 169 14.83 5.12 -3.94
C VAL A 169 15.07 4.39 -2.62
N PRO A 170 16.12 3.56 -2.51
CA PRO A 170 16.47 2.90 -1.26
C PRO A 170 16.63 3.89 -0.11
N PHE A 171 16.06 3.56 1.02
CA PHE A 171 16.22 4.31 2.25
C PHE A 171 17.68 4.22 2.74
N ILE A 172 18.09 5.14 3.59
CA ILE A 172 19.46 5.19 4.11
C ILE A 172 19.93 3.81 4.58
N SER A 173 21.05 3.33 4.02
CA SER A 173 21.68 2.05 4.34
C SER A 173 20.83 0.80 4.10
N THR A 174 19.81 0.86 3.26
CA THR A 174 18.94 -0.30 2.96
C THR A 174 19.74 -1.49 2.42
N GLU A 175 20.74 -1.26 1.61
CA GLU A 175 21.65 -2.28 1.05
C GLU A 175 22.52 -2.98 2.13
N CYS A 176 22.73 -2.35 3.29
CA CYS A 176 23.43 -2.93 4.42
C CYS A 176 22.50 -3.69 5.38
N GLY A 177 21.18 -3.46 5.27
CA GLY A 177 20.13 -4.15 6.00
C GLY A 177 20.04 -3.92 7.51
N PRO A 178 20.45 -2.76 8.09
CA PRO A 178 20.41 -2.57 9.55
C PRO A 178 18.98 -2.57 10.10
N GLN A 179 17.99 -2.26 9.27
CA GLN A 179 16.57 -2.30 9.58
C GLN A 179 15.98 -3.70 9.53
N ASN A 180 16.68 -4.70 8.96
CA ASN A 180 16.15 -6.04 8.81
C ASN A 180 15.94 -6.73 10.17
N PHE A 181 14.91 -7.55 10.25
CA PHE A 181 14.61 -8.37 11.40
C PHE A 181 15.66 -9.48 11.61
N SER A 182 15.76 -10.01 12.83
CA SER A 182 16.67 -11.11 13.13
C SER A 182 16.14 -12.47 12.67
N GLY A 183 14.83 -12.59 12.46
CA GLY A 183 14.14 -13.79 12.04
C GLY A 183 12.72 -13.86 12.59
N TYR A 184 11.99 -14.92 12.25
CA TYR A 184 10.64 -15.17 12.75
C TYR A 184 10.66 -15.95 14.08
N TRP A 185 9.91 -15.46 15.06
CA TRP A 185 9.80 -16.07 16.38
C TRP A 185 9.32 -17.50 16.31
N LYS A 186 10.09 -18.43 16.87
CA LYS A 186 9.81 -19.88 16.89
C LYS A 186 9.53 -20.50 15.49
N ARG A 187 10.13 -19.94 14.44
CA ARG A 187 9.98 -20.40 13.05
C ARG A 187 11.35 -20.43 12.35
N PRO A 188 12.28 -21.32 12.75
CA PRO A 188 13.64 -21.36 12.20
C PRO A 188 13.64 -21.66 10.70
N GLU A 189 12.85 -22.63 10.23
CA GLU A 189 12.75 -22.98 8.79
C GLU A 189 12.22 -21.81 7.94
N ALA A 190 11.20 -21.09 8.44
CA ALA A 190 10.69 -19.91 7.73
C ALA A 190 11.71 -18.76 7.73
N THR A 191 12.53 -18.67 8.77
CA THR A 191 13.62 -17.70 8.85
C THR A 191 14.72 -18.02 7.84
N GLU A 192 15.15 -19.27 7.77
CA GLU A 192 16.16 -19.71 6.81
C GLU A 192 15.69 -19.48 5.36
N ALA A 193 14.46 -19.89 5.05
CA ALA A 193 13.87 -19.69 3.71
C ALA A 193 13.69 -18.21 3.32
N ALA A 194 13.63 -17.30 4.30
CA ALA A 194 13.45 -15.87 4.06
C ALA A 194 14.73 -15.16 3.61
N PHE A 195 15.89 -15.78 3.73
CA PHE A 195 17.16 -15.18 3.38
C PHE A 195 17.93 -15.99 2.32
N PHE A 196 18.87 -15.35 1.69
CA PHE A 196 19.85 -15.99 0.80
C PHE A 196 21.16 -15.20 0.83
N GLU A 197 22.24 -15.83 0.45
CA GLU A 197 23.54 -15.19 0.31
C GLU A 197 23.87 -14.93 -1.16
N LEU A 198 24.40 -13.76 -1.43
CA LEU A 198 24.91 -13.37 -2.73
C LEU A 198 26.13 -12.47 -2.51
N ASP A 199 27.27 -12.82 -3.11
CA ASP A 199 28.55 -12.08 -3.00
C ASP A 199 28.96 -11.78 -1.56
N GLY A 200 28.79 -12.76 -0.66
CA GLY A 200 29.11 -12.66 0.76
C GLY A 200 28.18 -11.75 1.57
N LYS A 201 27.06 -11.30 1.00
CA LYS A 201 26.04 -10.51 1.67
C LYS A 201 24.75 -11.31 1.84
N ARG A 202 24.09 -11.13 2.96
CA ARG A 202 22.81 -11.77 3.27
C ARG A 202 21.64 -10.88 2.85
N PHE A 203 20.82 -11.37 1.90
CA PHE A 203 19.65 -10.69 1.40
C PHE A 203 18.36 -11.29 1.91
N PHE A 204 17.36 -10.44 2.14
CA PHE A 204 16.01 -10.83 2.49
C PHE A 204 15.15 -10.99 1.22
N ARG A 205 14.41 -12.10 1.13
CA ARG A 205 13.46 -12.39 0.04
C ARG A 205 12.12 -11.75 0.37
N SER A 206 11.82 -10.59 -0.19
CA SER A 206 10.54 -9.90 0.02
C SER A 206 9.33 -10.66 -0.57
N GLY A 207 9.57 -11.43 -1.61
CA GLY A 207 8.51 -12.08 -2.41
C GLY A 207 7.78 -11.10 -3.34
N ASP A 208 8.27 -9.89 -3.44
CA ASP A 208 7.76 -8.86 -4.34
C ASP A 208 8.63 -8.80 -5.61
N LEU A 209 8.01 -8.49 -6.73
CA LEU A 209 8.64 -8.31 -8.03
C LEU A 209 8.62 -6.83 -8.39
N GLY A 210 9.78 -6.32 -8.77
CA GLY A 210 9.94 -4.92 -9.12
C GLY A 210 10.97 -4.70 -10.21
N ARG A 211 11.13 -3.45 -10.59
CA ARG A 211 12.19 -2.97 -11.50
C ARG A 211 12.77 -1.68 -10.95
N VAL A 212 13.97 -1.36 -11.37
CA VAL A 212 14.63 -0.09 -11.13
C VAL A 212 14.82 0.62 -12.48
N ASP A 213 14.64 1.95 -12.50
CA ASP A 213 14.95 2.75 -13.69
C ASP A 213 16.39 3.31 -13.66
N GLU A 214 16.75 4.03 -14.73
CA GLU A 214 18.09 4.60 -14.89
C GLU A 214 18.44 5.68 -13.85
N GLU A 215 17.42 6.30 -13.24
CA GLU A 215 17.57 7.28 -12.16
C GLU A 215 17.66 6.62 -10.76
N GLY A 216 17.57 5.28 -10.68
CA GLY A 216 17.63 4.53 -9.43
C GLY A 216 16.31 4.43 -8.67
N TYR A 217 15.18 4.82 -9.29
CA TYR A 217 13.86 4.67 -8.69
C TYR A 217 13.31 3.27 -8.86
N PHE A 218 12.73 2.74 -7.79
CA PHE A 218 12.14 1.41 -7.74
C PHE A 218 10.65 1.44 -8.00
N PHE A 219 10.18 0.48 -8.77
CA PHE A 219 8.77 0.26 -9.09
C PHE A 219 8.41 -1.16 -8.71
N ILE A 220 7.27 -1.33 -8.01
CA ILE A 220 6.73 -2.65 -7.79
C ILE A 220 5.84 -3.04 -8.97
N THR A 221 6.00 -4.28 -9.43
CA THR A 221 5.12 -4.83 -10.45
C THR A 221 3.96 -5.56 -9.79
N ASP A 222 4.26 -6.52 -8.92
CA ASP A 222 3.28 -7.24 -8.08
C ASP A 222 4.00 -8.17 -7.09
N ARG A 223 3.22 -8.94 -6.35
CA ARG A 223 3.71 -10.07 -5.56
C ARG A 223 3.76 -11.33 -6.39
N LEU A 224 4.86 -12.05 -6.34
CA LEU A 224 5.06 -13.29 -7.10
C LEU A 224 3.90 -14.30 -6.91
N LYS A 225 3.32 -14.35 -5.70
CA LYS A 225 2.21 -15.25 -5.34
C LYS A 225 0.83 -14.79 -5.85
N ARG A 226 0.70 -13.59 -6.40
CA ARG A 226 -0.55 -13.08 -6.98
C ARG A 226 -0.66 -13.30 -8.49
N MET A 227 0.46 -13.64 -9.14
CA MET A 227 0.51 -13.81 -10.59
C MET A 227 -0.54 -14.83 -11.06
N ILE A 228 -1.33 -14.42 -12.03
CA ILE A 228 -2.34 -15.26 -12.72
C ILE A 228 -1.72 -15.78 -14.01
N ASN A 229 -1.80 -17.09 -14.23
CA ASN A 229 -1.28 -17.72 -15.45
C ASN A 229 -2.41 -18.00 -16.46
N ALA A 230 -2.82 -16.97 -17.18
CA ALA A 230 -3.88 -17.05 -18.17
C ALA A 230 -3.36 -17.60 -19.50
N SER A 231 -3.53 -18.91 -19.78
CA SER A 231 -3.06 -19.58 -21.02
C SER A 231 -1.55 -19.42 -21.28
N GLY A 232 -0.70 -19.45 -20.24
CA GLY A 232 0.74 -19.22 -20.34
C GLY A 232 1.15 -17.75 -20.27
N PHE A 233 0.23 -16.81 -20.40
CA PHE A 233 0.49 -15.38 -20.20
C PHE A 233 0.43 -15.03 -18.71
N LYS A 234 1.45 -14.33 -18.24
CA LYS A 234 1.52 -13.87 -16.85
C LYS A 234 0.77 -12.55 -16.71
N VAL A 235 -0.30 -12.57 -15.94
CA VAL A 235 -1.08 -11.38 -15.61
C VAL A 235 -0.77 -10.96 -14.19
N TRP A 236 -0.47 -9.70 -14.02
CA TRP A 236 -0.16 -9.08 -12.73
C TRP A 236 -1.41 -8.34 -12.23
N PRO A 237 -2.06 -8.81 -11.17
CA PRO A 237 -3.27 -8.20 -10.62
C PRO A 237 -3.16 -6.70 -10.36
N ALA A 238 -2.05 -6.24 -9.78
CA ALA A 238 -1.87 -4.82 -9.48
C ALA A 238 -1.89 -3.93 -10.74
N GLU A 239 -1.37 -4.41 -11.87
CA GLU A 239 -1.42 -3.69 -13.14
C GLU A 239 -2.86 -3.54 -13.66
N VAL A 240 -3.64 -4.63 -13.56
CA VAL A 240 -5.05 -4.62 -13.97
C VAL A 240 -5.88 -3.71 -13.05
N GLU A 241 -5.68 -3.82 -11.74
CA GLU A 241 -6.30 -2.96 -10.72
C GLU A 241 -6.04 -1.48 -11.02
N ALA A 242 -4.78 -1.11 -11.29
CA ALA A 242 -4.40 0.28 -11.59
C ALA A 242 -5.10 0.83 -12.84
N LEU A 243 -5.29 0.00 -13.87
CA LEU A 243 -6.03 0.39 -15.07
C LEU A 243 -7.53 0.53 -14.78
N MET A 244 -8.12 -0.41 -14.03
CA MET A 244 -9.54 -0.38 -13.67
C MET A 244 -9.94 0.85 -12.85
N PHE A 245 -9.05 1.40 -12.03
CA PHE A 245 -9.30 2.65 -11.30
C PHE A 245 -9.54 3.86 -12.20
N ARG A 246 -9.23 3.80 -13.49
CA ARG A 246 -9.55 4.84 -14.48
C ARG A 246 -11.02 4.82 -14.92
N HIS A 247 -11.73 3.74 -14.64
CA HIS A 247 -13.15 3.62 -14.98
C HIS A 247 -14.00 4.47 -14.02
N PRO A 248 -14.89 5.36 -14.53
CA PRO A 248 -15.62 6.33 -13.70
C PRO A 248 -16.56 5.69 -12.68
N ALA A 249 -17.08 4.49 -12.95
CA ALA A 249 -18.00 3.78 -12.06
C ALA A 249 -17.30 3.01 -10.93
N ILE A 250 -15.99 2.78 -11.01
CA ILE A 250 -15.25 1.92 -10.05
C ILE A 250 -14.72 2.76 -8.89
N GLN A 251 -15.08 2.35 -7.68
CA GLN A 251 -14.53 2.88 -6.43
C GLN A 251 -13.32 2.08 -5.96
N GLU A 252 -13.46 0.74 -5.91
CA GLU A 252 -12.39 -0.19 -5.54
C GLU A 252 -12.45 -1.42 -6.44
N ALA A 253 -11.30 -2.03 -6.71
CA ALA A 253 -11.20 -3.29 -7.44
C ALA A 253 -10.12 -4.18 -6.82
N CYS A 254 -10.37 -5.48 -6.81
CA CYS A 254 -9.40 -6.50 -6.46
C CYS A 254 -9.43 -7.59 -7.53
N ILE A 255 -8.27 -7.89 -8.09
CA ILE A 255 -8.12 -8.91 -9.13
C ILE A 255 -7.66 -10.21 -8.51
N ILE A 256 -8.36 -11.28 -8.85
CA ILE A 256 -8.06 -12.66 -8.44
C ILE A 256 -8.09 -13.59 -9.63
N SER A 257 -7.53 -14.78 -9.46
CA SER A 257 -7.64 -15.88 -10.41
C SER A 257 -8.98 -16.59 -10.24
N THR A 258 -9.60 -16.99 -11.34
CA THR A 258 -10.70 -17.94 -11.37
C THR A 258 -10.38 -19.09 -12.33
N ARG A 259 -10.97 -20.27 -12.13
CA ARG A 259 -10.77 -21.41 -13.02
C ARG A 259 -11.45 -21.19 -14.37
N ASP A 260 -10.75 -21.59 -15.42
CA ASP A 260 -11.25 -21.54 -16.80
C ASP A 260 -10.89 -22.85 -17.48
N ALA A 261 -11.89 -23.56 -18.00
CA ALA A 261 -11.72 -24.89 -18.59
C ALA A 261 -10.77 -24.88 -19.80
N TYR A 262 -10.68 -23.75 -20.53
CA TYR A 262 -9.82 -23.63 -21.71
C TYR A 262 -8.46 -23.04 -21.38
N ARG A 263 -8.40 -22.07 -20.44
CA ARG A 263 -7.21 -21.27 -20.13
C ARG A 263 -6.44 -21.75 -18.91
N GLY A 264 -6.99 -22.69 -18.15
CA GLY A 264 -6.52 -23.09 -16.83
C GLY A 264 -6.91 -22.04 -15.78
N GLU A 265 -6.35 -20.84 -15.87
CA GLU A 265 -6.72 -19.69 -15.06
C GLU A 265 -7.21 -18.54 -15.93
N SER A 266 -8.13 -17.76 -15.40
CA SER A 266 -8.65 -16.53 -15.99
C SER A 266 -8.70 -15.40 -14.98
N VAL A 267 -8.77 -14.18 -15.47
CA VAL A 267 -8.80 -12.96 -14.63
C VAL A 267 -10.23 -12.68 -14.20
N LYS A 268 -10.45 -12.57 -12.88
CA LYS A 268 -11.71 -12.15 -12.28
C LYS A 268 -11.50 -10.85 -11.51
N ALA A 269 -12.41 -9.90 -11.69
CA ALA A 269 -12.43 -8.65 -10.94
C ALA A 269 -13.56 -8.66 -9.90
N VAL A 270 -13.22 -8.44 -8.63
CA VAL A 270 -14.18 -8.14 -7.56
C VAL A 270 -14.21 -6.63 -7.38
N VAL A 271 -15.37 -6.01 -7.62
CA VAL A 271 -15.49 -4.56 -7.80
C VAL A 271 -16.48 -3.95 -6.83
N VAL A 272 -16.09 -2.83 -6.21
CA VAL A 272 -17.00 -1.93 -5.49
C VAL A 272 -17.32 -0.75 -6.41
N LEU A 273 -18.59 -0.56 -6.71
CA LEU A 273 -19.05 0.57 -7.51
C LEU A 273 -19.18 1.84 -6.67
N ARG A 274 -18.93 2.99 -7.29
CA ARG A 274 -19.28 4.29 -6.72
C ARG A 274 -20.79 4.39 -6.53
N ALA A 275 -21.21 5.18 -5.53
CA ALA A 275 -22.63 5.30 -5.15
C ALA A 275 -23.52 5.69 -6.35
N GLU A 276 -23.07 6.62 -7.18
CA GLU A 276 -23.78 7.12 -8.37
C GLU A 276 -23.89 6.12 -9.52
N ALA A 277 -23.05 5.08 -9.51
CA ALA A 277 -23.00 4.04 -10.54
C ALA A 277 -23.77 2.76 -10.14
N LYS A 278 -24.14 2.63 -8.86
CA LYS A 278 -24.92 1.48 -8.38
C LYS A 278 -26.26 1.39 -9.08
N GLY A 279 -26.57 0.19 -9.62
CA GLY A 279 -27.79 -0.09 -10.39
C GLY A 279 -27.82 0.49 -11.80
N LYS A 280 -26.73 1.14 -12.26
CA LYS A 280 -26.62 1.66 -13.62
C LYS A 280 -25.53 0.96 -14.42
N ALA A 281 -24.37 0.68 -13.81
CA ALA A 281 -23.31 -0.06 -14.46
C ALA A 281 -23.54 -1.57 -14.33
N THR A 282 -23.33 -2.29 -15.42
CA THR A 282 -23.40 -3.75 -15.49
C THR A 282 -22.00 -4.37 -15.50
N GLU A 283 -21.92 -5.68 -15.23
CA GLU A 283 -20.66 -6.43 -15.33
C GLU A 283 -20.10 -6.37 -16.76
N ASP A 284 -20.97 -6.48 -17.76
CA ASP A 284 -20.58 -6.40 -19.18
C ASP A 284 -20.04 -5.01 -19.56
N ASP A 285 -20.57 -3.93 -18.98
CA ASP A 285 -20.02 -2.57 -19.21
C ASP A 285 -18.58 -2.49 -18.74
N ILE A 286 -18.29 -3.04 -17.55
CA ILE A 286 -16.93 -3.07 -17.00
C ILE A 286 -16.02 -3.96 -17.86
N ILE A 287 -16.47 -5.15 -18.24
CA ILE A 287 -15.71 -6.08 -19.08
C ILE A 287 -15.38 -5.44 -20.45
N ASN A 288 -16.36 -4.84 -21.09
CA ASN A 288 -16.18 -4.21 -22.40
C ASN A 288 -15.21 -3.02 -22.32
N TRP A 289 -15.35 -2.17 -21.30
CA TRP A 289 -14.39 -1.10 -21.08
C TRP A 289 -12.97 -1.64 -20.87
N CYS A 290 -12.82 -2.66 -20.04
CA CYS A 290 -11.51 -3.30 -19.82
C CYS A 290 -10.94 -3.90 -21.11
N LYS A 291 -11.78 -4.53 -21.94
CA LYS A 291 -11.38 -5.08 -23.24
C LYS A 291 -10.83 -4.01 -24.19
N ASP A 292 -11.40 -2.81 -24.17
CA ASP A 292 -10.98 -1.70 -25.02
C ASP A 292 -9.70 -1.00 -24.50
N ASN A 293 -9.40 -1.14 -23.22
CA ASN A 293 -8.29 -0.44 -22.55
C ASN A 293 -7.13 -1.34 -22.14
N MET A 294 -7.22 -2.66 -22.34
CA MET A 294 -6.20 -3.64 -21.90
C MET A 294 -5.92 -4.67 -23.00
N ALA A 295 -4.74 -5.28 -22.91
CA ALA A 295 -4.41 -6.40 -23.78
C ALA A 295 -5.36 -7.60 -23.55
N ALA A 296 -5.65 -8.34 -24.63
CA ALA A 296 -6.64 -9.42 -24.63
C ALA A 296 -6.47 -10.50 -23.56
N TYR A 297 -5.25 -10.74 -23.09
CA TYR A 297 -4.97 -11.72 -22.04
C TYR A 297 -5.08 -11.15 -20.62
N LYS A 298 -5.14 -9.80 -20.45
CA LYS A 298 -5.13 -9.11 -19.15
C LYS A 298 -6.51 -8.78 -18.62
N TYR A 299 -7.46 -8.43 -19.49
CA TYR A 299 -8.74 -7.93 -19.02
C TYR A 299 -9.57 -9.01 -18.30
N PRO A 300 -10.29 -8.64 -17.23
CA PRO A 300 -11.17 -9.55 -16.51
C PRO A 300 -12.25 -10.16 -17.44
N ARG A 301 -12.41 -11.46 -17.34
CA ARG A 301 -13.49 -12.19 -18.06
C ARG A 301 -14.73 -12.36 -17.20
N VAL A 302 -14.55 -12.20 -15.90
CA VAL A 302 -15.61 -12.27 -14.90
C VAL A 302 -15.50 -11.03 -14.03
N VAL A 303 -16.63 -10.37 -13.80
CA VAL A 303 -16.76 -9.27 -12.85
C VAL A 303 -17.78 -9.67 -11.80
N GLU A 304 -17.50 -9.41 -10.54
CA GLU A 304 -18.42 -9.60 -9.42
C GLU A 304 -18.53 -8.29 -8.67
N PHE A 305 -19.76 -7.78 -8.52
CA PHE A 305 -19.99 -6.58 -7.70
C PHE A 305 -20.21 -6.96 -6.25
N VAL A 306 -19.55 -6.22 -5.36
CA VAL A 306 -19.67 -6.36 -3.90
C VAL A 306 -19.86 -4.99 -3.27
N ASP A 307 -20.46 -4.95 -2.07
CA ASP A 307 -20.64 -3.70 -1.34
C ASP A 307 -19.34 -3.19 -0.70
N ALA A 308 -18.44 -4.09 -0.33
CA ALA A 308 -17.12 -3.75 0.24
C ALA A 308 -16.13 -4.89 0.01
N LEU A 309 -14.86 -4.55 -0.21
CA LEU A 309 -13.77 -5.53 -0.21
C LEU A 309 -13.36 -5.87 1.23
N PRO A 310 -13.02 -7.15 1.53
CA PRO A 310 -12.50 -7.52 2.84
C PRO A 310 -11.16 -6.84 3.08
N LYS A 311 -11.00 -6.20 4.25
CA LYS A 311 -9.79 -5.47 4.62
C LYS A 311 -9.21 -5.98 5.94
N SER A 312 -7.90 -6.00 6.02
CA SER A 312 -7.18 -6.27 7.28
C SER A 312 -7.37 -5.13 8.29
N GLY A 313 -6.99 -5.36 9.54
CA GLY A 313 -7.00 -4.31 10.57
C GLY A 313 -6.13 -3.07 10.23
N SER A 314 -5.21 -3.19 9.27
CA SER A 314 -4.43 -2.07 8.72
C SER A 314 -5.04 -1.44 7.47
N GLY A 315 -6.25 -1.85 7.05
CA GLY A 315 -6.98 -1.31 5.91
C GLY A 315 -6.55 -1.85 4.54
N LYS A 316 -5.65 -2.84 4.48
CA LYS A 316 -5.23 -3.48 3.23
C LYS A 316 -6.27 -4.49 2.76
N VAL A 317 -6.56 -4.51 1.45
CA VAL A 317 -7.44 -5.51 0.85
C VAL A 317 -6.87 -6.92 1.05
N MET A 318 -7.69 -7.81 1.57
CA MET A 318 -7.36 -9.21 1.83
C MET A 318 -7.64 -10.05 0.58
N TRP A 319 -6.89 -9.82 -0.50
CA TRP A 319 -7.05 -10.49 -1.79
C TRP A 319 -7.06 -12.02 -1.66
N ARG A 320 -6.31 -12.57 -0.71
CA ARG A 320 -6.23 -14.01 -0.49
C ARG A 320 -7.55 -14.60 0.01
N ALA A 321 -8.24 -13.90 0.89
CA ALA A 321 -9.57 -14.35 1.35
C ALA A 321 -10.57 -14.41 0.18
N LEU A 322 -10.47 -13.45 -0.77
CA LEU A 322 -11.26 -13.48 -2.00
C LEU A 322 -10.86 -14.66 -2.90
N GLN A 323 -9.55 -14.91 -3.04
CA GLN A 323 -9.02 -16.01 -3.83
C GLN A 323 -9.42 -17.39 -3.26
N GLU A 324 -9.35 -17.54 -1.94
CA GLU A 324 -9.75 -18.78 -1.25
C GLU A 324 -11.25 -19.02 -1.41
N ALA A 325 -12.09 -18.02 -1.20
CA ALA A 325 -13.53 -18.11 -1.41
C ALA A 325 -13.89 -18.43 -2.86
N GLU A 326 -13.16 -17.90 -3.85
CA GLU A 326 -13.36 -18.23 -5.25
C GLU A 326 -12.96 -19.67 -5.55
N SER A 327 -11.85 -20.15 -4.97
CA SER A 327 -11.36 -21.52 -5.17
C SER A 327 -12.30 -22.57 -4.57
N GLU A 328 -13.09 -22.22 -3.55
CA GLU A 328 -14.11 -23.09 -2.96
C GLU A 328 -15.40 -23.15 -3.80
N ARG A 329 -15.66 -22.14 -4.64
CA ARG A 329 -16.84 -22.07 -5.52
C ARG A 329 -16.61 -22.73 -6.88
N SER A 330 -15.38 -22.86 -7.29
CA SER A 330 -14.93 -23.37 -8.61
C SER A 330 -14.24 -24.73 -8.49
#